data_203752404ebfc04f404fdbed52bce908
#
_entry.id   203752404ebfc04f404fdbed52bce908
#
_cell.length_a   1.000
_cell.length_b   1.000
_cell.length_c   1.000
_cell.angle_alpha   90.00
_cell.angle_beta   90.00
_cell.angle_gamma   90.00
#
_symmetry.space_group_name_H-M   'P 1'
#
loop_
_entity.id
_entity.type
_entity.pdbx_description
1 polymer ?
#
loop_
_entity_poly.entity_id
_entity_poly.type
_entity_poly.pdbx_seq_one_letter_code
_entity_poly.pdbx_strand_id
1 'polypeptide(L)'
;MRKLDGPKFSQKSKEYLFAFLFFGLFALLAGSLIVDHAVKKSTDAKDAFVLDIQRGESLALIGRKLVAGDVLSGDELFRAYARITGLDKKIKAGEYLVPPGSSVLSILSLISAGKTTTHRVRVKEGITVSMLLSELQSSVMFRNDLPHLGNVDNLDALKDLIG
;
A
#
# COMPACT_ATOMS: atom_id res chain seq x y z
N MET A 1 -32.30 9.75 -58.72
CA MET A 1 -32.17 9.65 -57.26
C MET A 1 -31.90 8.18 -56.92
N ARG A 2 -30.65 7.82 -56.59
CA ARG A 2 -30.27 6.44 -56.24
C ARG A 2 -30.46 6.30 -54.73
N LYS A 3 -31.46 5.53 -54.32
CA LYS A 3 -31.72 5.17 -52.93
C LYS A 3 -30.56 4.30 -52.44
N LEU A 4 -29.75 4.80 -51.50
CA LEU A 4 -28.71 4.03 -50.83
C LEU A 4 -29.40 3.09 -49.84
N ASP A 5 -29.59 1.85 -50.26
CA ASP A 5 -30.04 0.79 -49.35
C ASP A 5 -28.91 0.53 -48.34
N GLY A 6 -29.15 0.92 -47.11
CA GLY A 6 -28.24 0.61 -45.99
C GLY A 6 -28.09 -0.90 -45.79
N PRO A 7 -27.00 -1.37 -45.17
CA PRO A 7 -26.74 -2.78 -45.01
C PRO A 7 -27.87 -3.46 -44.25
N LYS A 8 -28.60 -4.36 -44.91
CA LYS A 8 -29.61 -5.23 -44.29
C LYS A 8 -28.89 -6.25 -43.40
N PHE A 9 -28.72 -5.94 -42.13
CA PHE A 9 -28.26 -6.92 -41.16
C PHE A 9 -29.25 -8.09 -41.12
N SER A 10 -28.77 -9.29 -41.45
CA SER A 10 -29.57 -10.52 -41.38
C SER A 10 -30.06 -10.71 -39.92
N GLN A 11 -31.29 -11.22 -39.77
CA GLN A 11 -31.90 -11.51 -38.48
C GLN A 11 -30.94 -12.31 -37.57
N LYS A 12 -30.26 -13.31 -38.14
CA LYS A 12 -29.27 -14.15 -37.45
C LYS A 12 -28.06 -13.37 -36.94
N SER A 13 -27.56 -12.35 -37.64
CA SER A 13 -26.43 -11.54 -37.18
C SER A 13 -26.79 -10.68 -35.97
N LYS A 14 -28.03 -10.26 -35.82
CA LYS A 14 -28.52 -9.56 -34.65
C LYS A 14 -28.56 -10.47 -33.42
N GLU A 15 -29.00 -11.70 -33.58
CA GLU A 15 -29.03 -12.71 -32.50
C GLU A 15 -27.64 -13.02 -31.98
N TYR A 16 -26.66 -13.21 -32.88
CA TYR A 16 -25.26 -13.40 -32.48
C TYR A 16 -24.67 -12.18 -31.78
N LEU A 17 -25.01 -10.97 -32.22
CA LEU A 17 -24.57 -9.75 -31.59
C LEU A 17 -25.14 -9.62 -30.16
N PHE A 18 -26.44 -9.91 -29.98
CA PHE A 18 -27.04 -9.90 -28.64
C PHE A 18 -26.46 -10.98 -27.73
N ALA A 19 -26.23 -12.21 -28.25
CA ALA A 19 -25.60 -13.27 -27.49
C ALA A 19 -24.15 -12.89 -27.06
N PHE A 20 -23.38 -12.28 -27.97
CA PHE A 20 -22.02 -11.81 -27.67
C PHE A 20 -22.02 -10.70 -26.61
N LEU A 21 -22.91 -9.72 -26.73
CA LEU A 21 -23.05 -8.65 -25.73
C LEU A 21 -23.50 -9.20 -24.39
N PHE A 22 -24.45 -10.13 -24.36
CA PHE A 22 -24.94 -10.78 -23.14
C PHE A 22 -23.83 -11.59 -22.46
N PHE A 23 -23.10 -12.39 -23.26
CA PHE A 23 -21.98 -13.18 -22.74
C PHE A 23 -20.82 -12.29 -22.24
N GLY A 24 -20.52 -11.20 -22.94
CA GLY A 24 -19.52 -10.22 -22.54
C GLY A 24 -19.90 -9.52 -21.22
N LEU A 25 -21.16 -9.10 -21.08
CA LEU A 25 -21.67 -8.51 -19.84
C LEU A 25 -21.65 -9.51 -18.68
N PHE A 26 -22.06 -10.76 -18.94
CA PHE A 26 -22.01 -11.82 -17.93
C PHE A 26 -20.59 -12.11 -17.48
N ALA A 27 -19.62 -12.18 -18.40
CA ALA A 27 -18.21 -12.38 -18.08
C ALA A 27 -17.63 -11.22 -17.25
N LEU A 28 -18.00 -9.97 -17.56
CA LEU A 28 -17.62 -8.80 -16.80
C LEU A 28 -18.18 -8.84 -15.36
N LEU A 29 -19.47 -9.17 -15.20
CA LEU A 29 -20.09 -9.29 -13.90
C LEU A 29 -19.48 -10.43 -13.07
N ALA A 30 -19.31 -11.61 -13.67
CA ALA A 30 -18.68 -12.74 -12.99
C ALA A 30 -17.22 -12.43 -12.60
N GLY A 31 -16.45 -11.80 -13.51
CA GLY A 31 -15.09 -11.36 -13.25
C GLY A 31 -15.01 -10.36 -12.10
N SER A 32 -15.92 -9.40 -12.03
CA SER A 32 -15.94 -8.41 -10.93
C SER A 32 -16.21 -9.05 -9.57
N LEU A 33 -17.10 -10.04 -9.50
CA LEU A 33 -17.38 -10.78 -8.26
C LEU A 33 -16.17 -11.60 -7.77
N ILE A 34 -15.45 -12.23 -8.70
CA ILE A 34 -14.25 -13.01 -8.39
C ILE A 34 -13.15 -12.09 -7.83
N VAL A 35 -12.92 -10.95 -8.48
CA VAL A 35 -11.92 -9.96 -8.01
C VAL A 35 -12.30 -9.40 -6.66
N ASP A 36 -13.58 -9.03 -6.45
CA ASP A 36 -14.06 -8.49 -5.17
C ASP A 36 -13.88 -9.50 -4.03
N HIS A 37 -14.16 -10.78 -4.30
CA HIS A 37 -13.93 -11.86 -3.34
C HIS A 37 -12.44 -12.04 -3.02
N ALA A 38 -11.58 -12.07 -4.05
CA ALA A 38 -10.14 -12.26 -3.89
C ALA A 38 -9.48 -11.10 -3.11
N VAL A 39 -9.90 -9.86 -3.37
CA VAL A 39 -9.36 -8.66 -2.70
C VAL A 39 -9.76 -8.58 -1.23
N LYS A 40 -10.94 -9.11 -0.89
CA LYS A 40 -11.46 -9.17 0.48
C LYS A 40 -10.97 -10.37 1.27
N LYS A 41 -10.41 -11.38 0.59
CA LYS A 41 -9.87 -12.56 1.28
C LYS A 41 -8.73 -12.13 2.20
N SER A 42 -8.79 -12.59 3.44
CA SER A 42 -7.72 -12.41 4.43
C SER A 42 -6.44 -13.09 3.97
N THR A 43 -5.30 -12.47 4.22
CA THR A 43 -4.00 -13.07 3.98
C THR A 43 -3.65 -14.06 5.09
N ASP A 44 -2.75 -15.00 4.82
CA ASP A 44 -2.30 -15.99 5.82
C ASP A 44 -1.20 -15.44 6.75
N ALA A 45 -0.92 -14.13 6.70
CA ALA A 45 0.06 -13.49 7.57
C ALA A 45 -0.30 -13.69 9.05
N LYS A 46 0.63 -14.27 9.80
CA LYS A 46 0.43 -14.61 11.23
C LYS A 46 0.82 -13.46 12.15
N ASP A 47 1.76 -12.63 11.72
CA ASP A 47 2.32 -11.56 12.51
C ASP A 47 1.99 -10.19 11.90
N ALA A 48 2.01 -9.16 12.74
CA ALA A 48 1.87 -7.79 12.28
C ALA A 48 3.15 -7.36 11.53
N PHE A 49 2.98 -6.70 10.40
CA PHE A 49 4.08 -6.25 9.55
C PHE A 49 4.15 -4.72 9.54
N VAL A 50 5.34 -4.17 9.73
CA VAL A 50 5.59 -2.73 9.60
C VAL A 50 5.99 -2.42 8.17
N LEU A 51 5.11 -1.69 7.46
CA LEU A 51 5.32 -1.26 6.09
C LEU A 51 5.76 0.21 6.08
N ASP A 52 7.03 0.45 5.76
CA ASP A 52 7.55 1.80 5.52
C ASP A 52 7.43 2.15 4.03
N ILE A 53 6.71 3.25 3.74
CA ILE A 53 6.50 3.80 2.40
C ILE A 53 7.18 5.15 2.30
N GLN A 54 8.19 5.26 1.44
CA GLN A 54 8.91 6.49 1.21
C GLN A 54 8.21 7.39 0.18
N ARG A 55 8.51 8.68 0.19
CA ARG A 55 7.96 9.63 -0.79
C ARG A 55 8.42 9.27 -2.20
N GLY A 56 7.46 9.15 -3.11
CA GLY A 56 7.73 8.80 -4.51
C GLY A 56 7.97 7.31 -4.76
N GLU A 57 7.78 6.47 -3.75
CA GLU A 57 7.93 5.03 -3.89
C GLU A 57 6.87 4.46 -4.85
N SER A 58 7.30 3.57 -5.74
CA SER A 58 6.40 2.98 -6.73
C SER A 58 5.49 1.92 -6.11
N LEU A 59 4.26 1.81 -6.64
CA LEU A 59 3.32 0.76 -6.24
C LEU A 59 3.90 -0.67 -6.35
N ALA A 60 4.78 -0.90 -7.34
CA ALA A 60 5.46 -2.18 -7.51
C ALA A 60 6.46 -2.47 -6.40
N LEU A 61 7.15 -1.45 -5.88
CA LEU A 61 8.09 -1.62 -4.78
C LEU A 61 7.34 -1.88 -3.47
N ILE A 62 6.24 -1.16 -3.24
CA ILE A 62 5.35 -1.37 -2.08
C ILE A 62 4.80 -2.81 -2.10
N GLY A 63 4.32 -3.29 -3.25
CA GLY A 63 3.84 -4.67 -3.40
C GLY A 63 4.93 -5.70 -3.10
N ARG A 64 6.15 -5.49 -3.58
CA ARG A 64 7.29 -6.38 -3.27
C ARG A 64 7.66 -6.39 -1.78
N LYS A 65 7.59 -5.26 -1.09
CA LYS A 65 7.80 -5.19 0.36
C LYS A 65 6.76 -6.03 1.12
N LEU A 66 5.49 -5.98 0.70
CA LEU A 66 4.42 -6.78 1.28
C LEU A 66 4.61 -8.29 1.05
N VAL A 67 5.12 -8.68 -0.13
CA VAL A 67 5.46 -10.08 -0.43
C VAL A 67 6.69 -10.51 0.36
N ALA A 68 7.73 -9.69 0.44
CA ALA A 68 8.94 -9.98 1.21
C ALA A 68 8.68 -10.11 2.73
N GLY A 69 7.64 -9.43 3.23
CA GLY A 69 7.16 -9.53 4.61
C GLY A 69 6.13 -10.63 4.84
N ASP A 70 5.95 -11.56 3.90
CA ASP A 70 4.96 -12.64 3.95
C ASP A 70 3.51 -12.17 4.20
N VAL A 71 3.23 -10.88 3.93
CA VAL A 71 1.89 -10.33 4.05
C VAL A 71 1.03 -10.72 2.85
N LEU A 72 1.61 -10.77 1.65
CA LEU A 72 0.94 -11.17 0.42
C LEU A 72 1.68 -12.32 -0.25
N SER A 73 0.95 -13.27 -0.82
CA SER A 73 1.53 -14.35 -1.63
C SER A 73 2.03 -13.89 -3.00
N GLY A 74 1.55 -12.73 -3.49
CA GLY A 74 1.93 -12.11 -4.76
C GLY A 74 1.43 -10.68 -4.80
N ASP A 75 2.08 -9.82 -5.59
CA ASP A 75 1.77 -8.38 -5.66
C ASP A 75 0.84 -8.00 -6.82
N GLU A 76 0.50 -8.94 -7.71
CA GLU A 76 -0.27 -8.68 -8.93
C GLU A 76 -1.67 -8.15 -8.64
N LEU A 77 -2.40 -8.82 -7.73
CA LEU A 77 -3.75 -8.43 -7.33
C LEU A 77 -3.75 -7.07 -6.63
N PHE A 78 -2.78 -6.83 -5.75
CA PHE A 78 -2.58 -5.57 -5.07
C PHE A 78 -2.38 -4.41 -6.06
N ARG A 79 -1.47 -4.58 -7.02
CA ARG A 79 -1.16 -3.57 -8.05
C ARG A 79 -2.32 -3.35 -9.01
N ALA A 80 -2.95 -4.43 -9.47
CA ALA A 80 -4.08 -4.34 -10.41
C ALA A 80 -5.25 -3.60 -9.76
N TYR A 81 -5.63 -4.00 -8.56
CA TYR A 81 -6.75 -3.39 -7.85
C TYR A 81 -6.50 -1.91 -7.50
N ALA A 82 -5.29 -1.57 -7.01
CA ALA A 82 -4.93 -0.19 -6.72
C ALA A 82 -5.04 0.72 -7.93
N ARG A 83 -4.61 0.25 -9.13
CA ARG A 83 -4.71 1.02 -10.38
C ARG A 83 -6.14 1.17 -10.89
N ILE A 84 -6.92 0.08 -10.89
CA ILE A 84 -8.31 0.10 -11.37
C ILE A 84 -9.16 1.03 -10.50
N THR A 85 -8.94 1.03 -9.18
CA THR A 85 -9.69 1.88 -8.24
C THR A 85 -9.12 3.29 -8.08
N GLY A 86 -7.94 3.57 -8.66
CA GLY A 86 -7.24 4.85 -8.52
C GLY A 86 -6.70 5.12 -7.10
N LEU A 87 -6.61 4.09 -6.26
CA LEU A 87 -6.04 4.19 -4.92
C LEU A 87 -4.53 4.40 -4.95
N ASP A 88 -3.86 3.98 -6.03
CA ASP A 88 -2.43 4.20 -6.28
C ASP A 88 -2.03 5.68 -6.14
N LYS A 89 -2.88 6.60 -6.59
CA LYS A 89 -2.68 8.05 -6.52
C LYS A 89 -2.91 8.64 -5.12
N LYS A 90 -3.52 7.88 -4.23
CA LYS A 90 -3.89 8.30 -2.87
C LYS A 90 -2.94 7.75 -1.81
N ILE A 91 -2.00 6.90 -2.18
CA ILE A 91 -1.01 6.34 -1.26
C ILE A 91 -0.17 7.47 -0.67
N LYS A 92 -0.05 7.47 0.66
CA LYS A 92 0.75 8.45 1.39
C LYS A 92 2.00 7.79 1.93
N ALA A 93 3.10 8.54 1.93
CA ALA A 93 4.34 8.11 2.58
C ALA A 93 4.16 8.06 4.10
N GLY A 94 4.84 7.13 4.74
CA GLY A 94 4.81 6.94 6.19
C GLY A 94 4.92 5.47 6.59
N GLU A 95 4.97 5.25 7.88
CA GLU A 95 5.06 3.93 8.48
C GLU A 95 3.67 3.42 8.86
N TYR A 96 3.34 2.22 8.42
CA TYR A 96 2.03 1.61 8.59
C TYR A 96 2.15 0.25 9.26
N LEU A 97 1.44 0.06 10.36
CA LEU A 97 1.31 -1.26 10.97
C LEU A 97 0.19 -2.03 10.28
N VAL A 98 0.56 -3.04 9.51
CA VAL A 98 -0.38 -3.95 8.84
C VAL A 98 -0.71 -5.08 9.80
N PRO A 99 -1.98 -5.20 10.25
CA PRO A 99 -2.39 -6.28 11.14
C PRO A 99 -2.29 -7.66 10.48
N PRO A 100 -2.08 -8.74 11.24
CA PRO A 100 -2.14 -10.09 10.71
C PRO A 100 -3.51 -10.39 10.10
N GLY A 101 -3.54 -11.19 9.05
CA GLY A 101 -4.76 -11.53 8.34
C GLY A 101 -5.41 -10.38 7.56
N SER A 102 -4.68 -9.28 7.31
CA SER A 102 -5.18 -8.16 6.52
C SER A 102 -5.47 -8.56 5.08
N SER A 103 -6.59 -8.11 4.53
CA SER A 103 -6.89 -8.29 3.10
C SER A 103 -6.21 -7.22 2.25
N VAL A 104 -6.05 -7.48 0.94
CA VAL A 104 -5.51 -6.49 -0.03
C VAL A 104 -6.28 -5.17 0.07
N LEU A 105 -7.61 -5.23 0.19
CA LEU A 105 -8.45 -4.05 0.32
C LEU A 105 -8.18 -3.28 1.61
N SER A 106 -8.01 -3.97 2.75
CA SER A 106 -7.74 -3.32 4.03
C SER A 106 -6.37 -2.64 4.03
N ILE A 107 -5.35 -3.27 3.44
CA ILE A 107 -4.01 -2.69 3.28
C ILE A 107 -4.08 -1.41 2.42
N LEU A 108 -4.71 -1.47 1.25
CA LEU A 108 -4.86 -0.31 0.37
C LEU A 108 -5.64 0.82 1.05
N SER A 109 -6.68 0.48 1.79
CA SER A 109 -7.46 1.47 2.55
C SER A 109 -6.63 2.14 3.64
N LEU A 110 -5.79 1.36 4.35
CA LEU A 110 -4.90 1.83 5.39
C LEU A 110 -3.90 2.86 4.85
N ILE A 111 -3.17 2.51 3.77
CA ILE A 111 -2.12 3.36 3.19
C ILE A 111 -2.68 4.58 2.44
N SER A 112 -3.86 4.46 1.82
CA SER A 112 -4.53 5.57 1.13
C SER A 112 -5.19 6.55 2.11
N ALA A 113 -5.70 6.08 3.24
CA ALA A 113 -6.21 6.93 4.31
C ALA A 113 -5.08 7.71 5.01
N GLY A 114 -3.83 7.21 4.93
CA GLY A 114 -2.68 7.82 5.61
C GLY A 114 -2.75 7.67 7.13
N LYS A 115 -3.36 6.59 7.60
CA LYS A 115 -3.38 6.27 9.04
C LYS A 115 -2.03 5.69 9.46
N THR A 116 -1.01 6.55 9.45
CA THR A 116 0.35 6.20 9.87
C THR A 116 0.40 5.93 11.36
N THR A 117 1.27 5.02 11.75
CA THR A 117 1.61 4.82 13.17
C THR A 117 2.42 6.03 13.61
N THR A 118 1.76 6.99 14.27
CA THR A 118 2.45 8.16 14.81
C THR A 118 3.03 7.78 16.16
N HIS A 119 4.33 7.57 16.21
CA HIS A 119 5.02 7.44 17.46
C HIS A 119 5.22 8.84 18.06
N ARG A 120 4.52 9.12 19.13
CA ARG A 120 4.69 10.39 19.89
C ARG A 120 5.76 10.19 20.94
N VAL A 121 6.93 10.75 20.72
CA VAL A 121 7.92 10.93 21.79
C VAL A 121 7.48 12.14 22.61
N ARG A 122 7.09 11.90 23.86
CA ARG A 122 6.71 12.97 24.78
C ARG A 122 7.98 13.48 25.47
N VAL A 123 8.57 14.55 24.95
CA VAL A 123 9.69 15.24 25.58
C VAL A 123 9.14 16.01 26.78
N LYS A 124 9.63 15.68 27.99
CA LYS A 124 9.28 16.41 29.22
C LYS A 124 10.06 17.72 29.24
N GLU A 125 9.40 18.81 29.60
CA GLU A 125 10.07 20.08 29.81
C GLU A 125 11.14 19.95 30.92
N GLY A 126 12.33 20.51 30.69
CA GLY A 126 13.46 20.43 31.65
C GLY A 126 14.34 19.20 31.49
N ILE A 127 14.13 18.35 30.48
CA ILE A 127 15.03 17.22 30.18
C ILE A 127 16.34 17.75 29.59
N THR A 128 17.47 17.26 30.09
CA THR A 128 18.80 17.58 29.53
C THR A 128 19.00 16.80 28.22
N VAL A 129 19.87 17.30 27.33
CA VAL A 129 20.16 16.64 26.04
C VAL A 129 20.67 15.21 26.25
N SER A 130 21.46 14.96 27.30
CA SER A 130 21.93 13.60 27.63
C SER A 130 20.79 12.66 28.04
N MET A 131 19.83 13.16 28.83
CA MET A 131 18.63 12.37 29.17
C MET A 131 17.73 12.10 27.96
N LEU A 132 17.56 13.08 27.04
CA LEU A 132 16.81 12.91 25.82
C LEU A 132 17.46 11.82 24.92
N LEU A 133 18.79 11.88 24.78
CA LEU A 133 19.53 10.89 23.99
C LEU A 133 19.42 9.48 24.59
N SER A 134 19.50 9.34 25.92
CA SER A 134 19.34 8.05 26.58
C SER A 134 17.92 7.49 26.44
N GLU A 135 16.89 8.34 26.46
CA GLU A 135 15.48 7.95 26.25
C GLU A 135 15.22 7.56 24.81
N LEU A 136 15.81 8.26 23.85
CA LEU A 136 15.76 7.91 22.43
C LEU A 136 16.49 6.58 22.15
N GLN A 137 17.65 6.34 22.74
CA GLN A 137 18.39 5.08 22.60
C GLN A 137 17.67 3.89 23.24
N SER A 138 16.92 4.11 24.32
CA SER A 138 16.13 3.07 24.98
C SER A 138 14.86 2.73 24.19
N SER A 139 14.38 3.64 23.34
CA SER A 139 13.24 3.37 22.47
C SER A 139 13.65 2.41 21.36
N VAL A 140 12.90 1.31 21.21
CA VAL A 140 13.14 0.24 20.22
C VAL A 140 13.24 0.79 18.78
N MET A 141 12.68 1.96 18.54
CA MET A 141 12.52 2.62 17.26
C MET A 141 13.82 3.16 16.68
N PHE A 142 14.74 3.65 17.52
CA PHE A 142 16.00 4.26 17.07
C PHE A 142 17.19 3.32 17.20
N ARG A 143 16.98 2.10 17.70
CA ARG A 143 18.07 1.15 17.96
C ARG A 143 18.85 0.74 16.70
N ASN A 144 18.20 0.76 15.53
CA ASN A 144 18.83 0.36 14.26
C ASN A 144 19.35 1.54 13.43
N ASP A 145 18.86 2.77 13.67
CA ASP A 145 19.18 3.94 12.85
C ASP A 145 20.31 4.80 13.41
N LEU A 146 20.73 4.54 14.65
CA LEU A 146 21.78 5.28 15.33
C LEU A 146 22.95 4.39 15.80
N PRO A 147 23.60 3.63 14.89
CA PRO A 147 24.69 2.72 15.30
C PRO A 147 25.95 3.46 15.76
N HIS A 148 26.06 4.77 15.54
CA HIS A 148 27.27 5.55 15.81
C HIS A 148 27.18 6.51 17.00
N LEU A 149 26.05 6.60 17.69
CA LEU A 149 25.92 7.45 18.89
C LEU A 149 26.26 6.69 20.19
N GLY A 150 26.97 5.58 20.10
CA GLY A 150 27.29 4.69 21.21
C GLY A 150 28.23 5.25 22.27
N ASN A 151 28.74 6.47 22.15
CA ASN A 151 29.51 7.12 23.18
C ASN A 151 29.50 8.63 22.99
N VAL A 152 28.44 9.29 23.46
CA VAL A 152 28.34 10.77 23.41
C VAL A 152 29.09 11.40 24.60
N ASP A 153 30.28 10.90 24.90
CA ASP A 153 31.23 11.61 25.78
C ASP A 153 32.05 12.66 25.01
N ASN A 154 31.81 12.74 23.67
CA ASN A 154 32.53 13.66 22.82
C ASN A 154 31.59 14.76 22.30
N LEU A 155 31.40 15.81 23.11
CA LEU A 155 30.67 17.03 22.75
C LEU A 155 31.25 17.73 21.50
N ASP A 156 32.48 17.39 21.10
CA ASP A 156 33.14 17.98 19.96
C ASP A 156 32.60 17.43 18.62
N ALA A 157 32.13 16.19 18.59
CA ALA A 157 31.47 15.61 17.41
C ALA A 157 30.09 16.24 17.12
N LEU A 158 29.45 16.81 18.13
CA LEU A 158 28.15 17.51 17.95
C LEU A 158 28.34 18.93 17.40
N LYS A 159 29.50 19.56 17.65
CA LYS A 159 29.80 20.91 17.12
C LYS A 159 30.02 20.89 15.61
N ASP A 160 30.61 19.82 15.09
CA ASP A 160 30.85 19.66 13.64
C ASP A 160 29.57 19.36 12.84
N LEU A 161 28.48 19.00 13.51
CA LEU A 161 27.18 18.73 12.90
C LEU A 161 26.25 19.94 12.87
N ILE A 162 26.56 21.01 13.60
CA ILE A 162 25.69 22.19 13.79
C ILE A 162 26.38 23.47 13.22
N GLY A 163 27.65 23.35 12.73
CA GLY A 163 28.42 24.46 12.15
C GLY A 163 28.15 24.72 10.68
#